data_7034c0e2710781c30b6d346d3500b730
#
_entry.id   7034c0e2710781c30b6d346d3500b730
#
_cell.length_a   1.000
_cell.length_b   1.000
_cell.length_c   1.000
_cell.angle_alpha   90.00
_cell.angle_beta   90.00
_cell.angle_gamma   90.00
#
_symmetry.space_group_name_H-M   'P 1'
#
loop_
_entity.id
_entity.type
_entity.pdbx_description
1 polymer ?
#
loop_
_entity_poly.entity_id
_entity_poly.type
_entity_poly.pdbx_seq_one_letter_code
_entity_poly.pdbx_strand_id
1 'polypeptide(L)'
;MNHTPLPPLVAVVGPTASGKSALAMALAERLGGEVINTDSMQVYRGFDIGTGKLSQAERRRVTHHLIDVANPAEQYSAGRYIADARAAIAGMVERGRVPILCGGTGLYFRALLFGMAEIPQVSARVRDAVEAWLKQKGLAAGHAELTRVDPVTALRED
;
A
#
# COMPACT_ATOMS: atom_id res chain seq x y z
N MET A 1 19.06 4.41 -4.70
CA MET A 1 17.96 5.40 -4.75
C MET A 1 18.16 6.45 -3.68
N ASN A 2 18.12 7.72 -4.04
CA ASN A 2 18.04 8.78 -3.05
C ASN A 2 16.63 8.77 -2.45
N HIS A 3 16.45 8.07 -1.34
CA HIS A 3 15.25 8.18 -0.55
C HIS A 3 15.22 9.59 0.06
N THR A 4 14.50 10.50 -0.56
CA THR A 4 14.17 11.76 0.12
C THR A 4 13.44 11.37 1.41
N PRO A 5 13.97 11.75 2.59
CA PRO A 5 13.34 11.41 3.85
C PRO A 5 11.92 11.99 3.90
N LEU A 6 11.01 11.24 4.50
CA LEU A 6 9.66 11.75 4.75
C LEU A 6 9.71 12.79 5.88
N PRO A 7 8.82 13.80 5.84
CA PRO A 7 8.65 14.72 6.96
C PRO A 7 8.13 13.96 8.20
N PRO A 8 8.18 14.56 9.39
CA PRO A 8 7.51 14.00 10.55
C PRO A 8 6.04 13.71 10.25
N LEU A 9 5.59 12.49 10.54
CA LEU A 9 4.23 12.02 10.31
C LEU A 9 3.77 11.10 11.44
N VAL A 10 2.45 10.90 11.56
CA VAL A 10 1.86 9.97 12.51
C VAL A 10 1.39 8.72 11.75
N ALA A 11 1.63 7.53 12.30
CA ALA A 11 1.13 6.27 11.73
C ALA A 11 0.19 5.57 12.72
N VAL A 12 -1.06 5.34 12.30
CA VAL A 12 -2.08 4.60 13.04
C VAL A 12 -2.29 3.25 12.36
N VAL A 13 -1.66 2.23 12.91
CA VAL A 13 -1.60 0.88 12.34
C VAL A 13 -2.31 -0.11 13.25
N GLY A 14 -2.97 -1.11 12.68
CA GLY A 14 -3.62 -2.17 13.44
C GLY A 14 -4.63 -2.96 12.61
N PRO A 15 -5.23 -4.04 13.17
CA PRO A 15 -6.18 -4.88 12.47
C PRO A 15 -7.49 -4.16 12.15
N THR A 16 -8.30 -4.74 11.27
CA THR A 16 -9.65 -4.23 10.99
C THR A 16 -10.50 -4.19 12.26
N ALA A 17 -11.40 -3.23 12.36
CA ALA A 17 -12.30 -3.01 13.52
C ALA A 17 -11.61 -2.64 14.85
N SER A 18 -10.33 -2.28 14.87
CA SER A 18 -9.60 -1.84 16.08
C SER A 18 -9.79 -0.37 16.46
N GLY A 19 -10.68 0.36 15.79
CA GLY A 19 -10.92 1.80 16.08
C GLY A 19 -9.91 2.77 15.46
N LYS A 20 -9.01 2.30 14.56
CA LYS A 20 -7.97 3.13 13.92
C LYS A 20 -8.51 4.40 13.27
N SER A 21 -9.61 4.27 12.52
CA SER A 21 -10.17 5.41 11.76
C SER A 21 -10.66 6.51 12.69
N ALA A 22 -11.33 6.15 13.79
CA ALA A 22 -11.77 7.13 14.79
C ALA A 22 -10.59 7.81 15.47
N LEU A 23 -9.54 7.06 15.82
CA LEU A 23 -8.32 7.60 16.39
C LEU A 23 -7.60 8.53 15.41
N ALA A 24 -7.45 8.13 14.14
CA ALA A 24 -6.80 8.96 13.12
C ALA A 24 -7.55 10.27 12.88
N MET A 25 -8.88 10.24 12.86
CA MET A 25 -9.71 11.44 12.75
C MET A 25 -9.52 12.38 13.97
N ALA A 26 -9.56 11.83 15.18
CA ALA A 26 -9.36 12.63 16.41
C ALA A 26 -7.96 13.27 16.45
N LEU A 27 -6.93 12.54 16.01
CA LEU A 27 -5.57 13.08 15.88
C LEU A 27 -5.50 14.17 14.81
N ALA A 28 -6.14 13.98 13.67
CA ALA A 28 -6.17 14.97 12.59
C ALA A 28 -6.84 16.27 13.05
N GLU A 29 -7.97 16.18 13.74
CA GLU A 29 -8.67 17.36 14.30
C GLU A 29 -7.80 18.10 15.33
N ARG A 30 -7.09 17.38 16.20
CA ARG A 30 -6.24 17.98 17.24
C ARG A 30 -4.92 18.56 16.73
N LEU A 31 -4.33 17.94 15.72
CA LEU A 31 -3.01 18.30 15.19
C LEU A 31 -3.09 19.19 13.95
N GLY A 32 -4.29 19.52 13.48
CA GLY A 32 -4.47 20.22 12.21
C GLY A 32 -3.98 19.39 11.01
N GLY A 33 -4.14 18.07 11.10
CA GLY A 33 -3.64 17.12 10.10
C GLY A 33 -4.68 16.69 9.08
N GLU A 34 -4.24 15.86 8.14
CA GLU A 34 -5.06 15.18 7.14
C GLU A 34 -4.69 13.68 7.12
N VAL A 35 -5.66 12.82 6.78
CA VAL A 35 -5.46 11.37 6.82
C VAL A 35 -5.09 10.84 5.45
N ILE A 36 -4.10 9.95 5.38
CA ILE A 36 -3.73 9.17 4.20
C ILE A 36 -4.17 7.72 4.43
N ASN A 37 -5.08 7.25 3.62
CA ASN A 37 -5.50 5.86 3.65
C ASN A 37 -4.33 4.92 3.31
N THR A 38 -4.15 3.89 4.15
CA THR A 38 -3.14 2.84 3.99
C THR A 38 -3.81 1.46 3.99
N ASP A 39 -4.96 1.37 3.31
CA ASP A 39 -5.72 0.14 3.12
C ASP A 39 -5.89 -0.14 1.62
N SER A 40 -5.46 -1.33 1.19
CA SER A 40 -5.44 -1.71 -0.23
C SER A 40 -6.83 -1.93 -0.85
N MET A 41 -7.88 -2.05 -0.04
CA MET A 41 -9.25 -2.20 -0.55
C MET A 41 -9.98 -0.87 -0.64
N GLN A 42 -9.71 0.06 0.28
CA GLN A 42 -10.38 1.36 0.31
C GLN A 42 -9.94 2.32 -0.81
N VAL A 43 -8.86 2.01 -1.51
CA VAL A 43 -8.42 2.77 -2.70
C VAL A 43 -9.39 2.65 -3.87
N TYR A 44 -10.16 1.58 -3.92
CA TYR A 44 -11.08 1.31 -5.05
C TYR A 44 -12.42 1.98 -4.87
N ARG A 45 -12.91 2.62 -5.94
CA ARG A 45 -14.25 3.21 -6.02
C ARG A 45 -15.32 2.12 -5.93
N GLY A 46 -16.40 2.40 -5.20
CA GLY A 46 -17.54 1.49 -5.09
C GLY A 46 -17.33 0.30 -4.14
N PHE A 47 -16.14 0.14 -3.54
CA PHE A 47 -15.87 -0.88 -2.52
C PHE A 47 -16.21 -0.33 -1.13
N ASP A 48 -17.48 0.02 -0.92
CA ASP A 48 -17.93 0.73 0.28
C ASP A 48 -18.42 -0.21 1.39
N ILE A 49 -18.83 -1.43 1.01
CA ILE A 49 -19.35 -2.45 1.94
C ILE A 49 -18.22 -3.46 2.24
N GLY A 50 -18.05 -3.81 3.52
CA GLY A 50 -17.07 -4.83 3.95
C GLY A 50 -15.62 -4.36 4.03
N THR A 51 -15.31 -3.14 3.60
CA THR A 51 -13.95 -2.57 3.61
C THR A 51 -13.69 -1.63 4.79
N GLY A 52 -14.70 -1.35 5.60
CA GLY A 52 -14.59 -0.38 6.70
C GLY A 52 -14.33 1.06 6.24
N LYS A 53 -14.66 1.37 4.98
CA LYS A 53 -14.51 2.72 4.42
C LYS A 53 -15.40 3.71 5.16
N LEU A 54 -14.85 4.85 5.52
CA LEU A 54 -15.58 5.94 6.18
C LEU A 54 -16.69 6.48 5.27
N SER A 55 -17.81 6.82 5.88
CA SER A 55 -18.92 7.51 5.20
C SER A 55 -18.51 8.87 4.67
N GLN A 56 -19.23 9.40 3.70
CA GLN A 56 -18.99 10.74 3.20
C GLN A 56 -19.14 11.82 4.28
N ALA A 57 -20.03 11.62 5.25
CA ALA A 57 -20.22 12.56 6.37
C ALA A 57 -18.98 12.61 7.27
N GLU A 58 -18.38 11.47 7.59
CA GLU A 58 -17.14 11.40 8.35
C GLU A 58 -15.97 12.01 7.58
N ARG A 59 -15.86 11.73 6.29
CA ARG A 59 -14.80 12.30 5.41
C ARG A 59 -14.89 13.82 5.21
N ARG A 60 -16.05 14.46 5.46
CA ARG A 60 -16.17 15.93 5.43
C ARG A 60 -15.56 16.61 6.65
N ARG A 61 -15.42 15.91 7.78
CA ARG A 61 -14.83 16.46 9.01
C ARG A 61 -13.32 16.60 8.91
N VAL A 62 -12.68 15.63 8.28
CA VAL A 62 -11.23 15.55 8.09
C VAL A 62 -10.94 15.17 6.63
N THR A 63 -10.01 15.84 6.01
CA THR A 63 -9.59 15.50 4.65
C THR A 63 -8.90 14.13 4.64
N HIS A 64 -9.36 13.26 3.75
CA HIS A 64 -8.79 11.93 3.53
C HIS A 64 -8.24 11.81 2.12
N HIS A 65 -7.03 11.32 2.01
CA HIS A 65 -6.35 11.04 0.74
C HIS A 65 -6.32 9.54 0.49
N LEU A 66 -6.25 9.15 -0.78
CA LEU A 66 -6.12 7.78 -1.27
C LEU A 66 -7.31 6.86 -0.90
N ILE A 67 -8.49 7.44 -0.78
CA ILE A 67 -9.77 6.72 -0.79
C ILE A 67 -10.44 6.98 -2.14
N ASP A 68 -11.01 5.97 -2.78
CA ASP A 68 -11.72 6.07 -4.07
C ASP A 68 -10.87 6.64 -5.23
N VAL A 69 -9.57 6.33 -5.25
CA VAL A 69 -8.63 6.85 -6.25
C VAL A 69 -8.43 5.92 -7.44
N ALA A 70 -8.77 4.64 -7.33
CA ALA A 70 -8.61 3.64 -8.37
C ALA A 70 -9.95 3.08 -8.85
N ASN A 71 -10.00 2.63 -10.11
CA ASN A 71 -11.13 1.88 -10.64
C ASN A 71 -10.94 0.40 -10.28
N PRO A 72 -12.01 -0.37 -9.93
CA PRO A 72 -11.89 -1.81 -9.67
C PRO A 72 -11.26 -2.64 -10.79
N ALA A 73 -11.35 -2.17 -12.03
CA ALA A 73 -10.70 -2.83 -13.17
C ALA A 73 -9.18 -2.54 -13.28
N GLU A 74 -8.66 -1.60 -12.48
CA GLU A 74 -7.24 -1.23 -12.49
C GLU A 74 -6.48 -1.96 -11.39
N GLN A 75 -5.23 -2.33 -11.68
CA GLN A 75 -4.32 -2.79 -10.65
C GLN A 75 -3.72 -1.59 -9.90
N TYR A 76 -3.94 -1.50 -8.60
CA TYR A 76 -3.33 -0.48 -7.75
C TYR A 76 -2.17 -1.08 -6.97
N SER A 77 -0.96 -0.96 -7.53
CA SER A 77 0.26 -1.56 -6.99
C SER A 77 0.84 -0.77 -5.80
N ALA A 78 1.69 -1.42 -4.99
CA ALA A 78 2.42 -0.75 -3.92
C ALA A 78 3.32 0.39 -4.45
N GLY A 79 3.89 0.26 -5.64
CA GLY A 79 4.66 1.33 -6.30
C GLY A 79 3.81 2.55 -6.61
N ARG A 80 2.59 2.35 -7.14
CA ARG A 80 1.62 3.44 -7.36
C ARG A 80 1.21 4.08 -6.04
N TYR A 81 0.92 3.27 -5.01
CA TYR A 81 0.62 3.77 -3.67
C TYR A 81 1.71 4.70 -3.13
N ILE A 82 2.99 4.30 -3.23
CA ILE A 82 4.12 5.12 -2.77
C ILE A 82 4.14 6.47 -3.48
N ALA A 83 3.99 6.47 -4.81
CA ALA A 83 4.01 7.71 -5.60
C ALA A 83 2.87 8.65 -5.18
N ASP A 84 1.65 8.14 -5.11
CA ASP A 84 0.46 8.90 -4.74
C ASP A 84 0.52 9.39 -3.28
N ALA A 85 0.99 8.55 -2.34
CA ALA A 85 1.14 8.91 -0.94
C ALA A 85 2.21 9.99 -0.73
N ARG A 86 3.35 9.89 -1.41
CA ARG A 86 4.40 10.93 -1.35
C ARG A 86 3.92 12.26 -1.90
N ALA A 87 3.18 12.26 -3.00
CA ALA A 87 2.57 13.46 -3.56
C ALA A 87 1.57 14.11 -2.58
N ALA A 88 0.70 13.28 -1.96
CA ALA A 88 -0.23 13.76 -0.94
C ALA A 88 0.50 14.36 0.27
N ILE A 89 1.53 13.67 0.80
CA ILE A 89 2.36 14.15 1.92
C ILE A 89 3.00 15.50 1.58
N ALA A 90 3.61 15.64 0.41
CA ALA A 90 4.25 16.88 -0.01
C ALA A 90 3.24 18.04 -0.01
N GLY A 91 2.08 17.85 -0.64
CA GLY A 91 1.04 18.88 -0.64
C GLY A 91 0.46 19.20 0.74
N MET A 92 0.41 18.25 1.68
CA MET A 92 0.03 18.51 3.08
C MET A 92 1.06 19.41 3.76
N VAL A 93 2.34 19.06 3.65
CA VAL A 93 3.44 19.82 4.27
C VAL A 93 3.49 21.25 3.76
N GLU A 94 3.32 21.47 2.46
CA GLU A 94 3.24 22.79 1.85
C GLU A 94 2.09 23.64 2.44
N ARG A 95 1.00 23.00 2.86
CA ARG A 95 -0.14 23.67 3.54
C ARG A 95 0.00 23.71 5.07
N GLY A 96 1.14 23.28 5.63
CA GLY A 96 1.36 23.22 7.08
C GLY A 96 0.47 22.17 7.79
N ARG A 97 0.04 21.12 7.07
CA ARG A 97 -0.78 20.03 7.61
C ARG A 97 0.08 18.85 8.06
N VAL A 98 -0.32 18.21 9.16
CA VAL A 98 0.36 17.02 9.68
C VAL A 98 -0.13 15.78 8.93
N PRO A 99 0.74 15.01 8.25
CA PRO A 99 0.35 13.77 7.58
C PRO A 99 0.06 12.66 8.62
N ILE A 100 -1.10 12.01 8.50
CA ILE A 100 -1.50 10.89 9.37
C ILE A 100 -1.80 9.68 8.50
N LEU A 101 -0.93 8.68 8.51
CA LEU A 101 -1.16 7.39 7.84
C LEU A 101 -2.14 6.57 8.66
N CYS A 102 -3.19 6.03 8.04
CA CYS A 102 -4.16 5.18 8.72
C CYS A 102 -4.56 3.98 7.86
N GLY A 103 -4.36 2.78 8.38
CA GLY A 103 -4.79 1.56 7.67
C GLY A 103 -4.24 0.26 8.24
N GLY A 104 -4.46 -0.83 7.50
CA GLY A 104 -4.07 -2.19 7.89
C GLY A 104 -3.11 -2.88 6.91
N THR A 105 -2.81 -2.28 5.75
CA THR A 105 -1.97 -2.92 4.73
C THR A 105 -0.49 -2.72 5.05
N GLY A 106 0.11 -3.67 5.76
CA GLY A 106 1.51 -3.61 6.20
C GLY A 106 2.51 -3.40 5.06
N LEU A 107 2.23 -3.96 3.86
CA LEU A 107 3.06 -3.73 2.67
C LEU A 107 3.12 -2.24 2.29
N TYR A 108 2.00 -1.52 2.36
CA TYR A 108 1.96 -0.09 2.03
C TYR A 108 2.76 0.74 3.04
N PHE A 109 2.61 0.48 4.34
CA PHE A 109 3.42 1.13 5.38
C PHE A 109 4.91 0.86 5.17
N ARG A 110 5.28 -0.41 5.04
CA ARG A 110 6.67 -0.81 4.85
C ARG A 110 7.27 -0.17 3.59
N ALA A 111 6.55 -0.23 2.48
CA ALA A 111 7.00 0.31 1.21
C ALA A 111 7.18 1.84 1.23
N LEU A 112 6.27 2.57 1.91
CA LEU A 112 6.33 4.02 2.02
C LEU A 112 7.45 4.48 2.97
N LEU A 113 7.59 3.83 4.13
CA LEU A 113 8.52 4.26 5.19
C LEU A 113 9.95 3.79 4.95
N PHE A 114 10.14 2.59 4.43
CA PHE A 114 11.45 1.94 4.28
C PHE A 114 11.86 1.76 2.82
N GLY A 115 10.96 2.05 1.88
CA GLY A 115 11.17 1.80 0.46
C GLY A 115 10.83 0.36 0.05
N MET A 116 10.80 0.15 -1.25
CA MET A 116 10.71 -1.18 -1.85
C MET A 116 12.05 -1.54 -2.48
N ALA A 117 12.41 -2.82 -2.44
CA ALA A 117 13.48 -3.34 -3.26
C ALA A 117 13.18 -3.05 -4.74
N GLU A 118 14.19 -2.72 -5.52
CA GLU A 118 14.07 -2.64 -6.98
C GLU A 118 13.86 -4.06 -7.52
N ILE A 119 12.61 -4.42 -7.73
CA ILE A 119 12.28 -5.64 -8.45
C ILE A 119 12.25 -5.28 -9.94
N PRO A 120 13.10 -5.86 -10.78
CA PRO A 120 13.07 -5.63 -12.22
C PRO A 120 11.67 -5.88 -12.77
N GLN A 121 11.21 -5.02 -13.68
CA GLN A 121 9.92 -5.23 -14.35
C GLN A 121 10.04 -6.46 -15.24
N VAL A 122 9.34 -7.54 -14.87
CA VAL A 122 9.29 -8.76 -15.67
C VAL A 122 8.27 -8.55 -16.78
N SER A 123 8.71 -8.67 -18.04
CA SER A 123 7.82 -8.57 -19.18
C SER A 123 6.75 -9.67 -19.17
N ALA A 124 5.57 -9.40 -19.73
CA ALA A 124 4.51 -10.38 -19.84
C ALA A 124 5.01 -11.67 -20.56
N ARG A 125 5.81 -11.52 -21.61
CA ARG A 125 6.41 -12.65 -22.33
C ARG A 125 7.21 -13.59 -21.41
N VAL A 126 8.00 -13.04 -20.50
CA VAL A 126 8.80 -13.87 -19.56
C VAL A 126 7.89 -14.54 -18.55
N ARG A 127 6.89 -13.82 -18.03
CA ARG A 127 5.90 -14.38 -17.10
C ARG A 127 5.14 -15.54 -17.73
N ASP A 128 4.59 -15.34 -18.92
CA ASP A 128 3.84 -16.35 -19.66
C ASP A 128 4.70 -17.60 -19.95
N ALA A 129 5.97 -17.40 -20.30
CA ALA A 129 6.91 -18.50 -20.55
C ALA A 129 7.19 -19.32 -19.28
N VAL A 130 7.38 -18.66 -18.12
CA VAL A 130 7.59 -19.32 -16.84
C VAL A 130 6.33 -20.07 -16.41
N GLU A 131 5.14 -19.47 -16.56
CA GLU A 131 3.88 -20.12 -16.24
C GLU A 131 3.63 -21.36 -17.10
N ALA A 132 3.90 -21.28 -18.42
CA ALA A 132 3.78 -22.43 -19.33
C ALA A 132 4.77 -23.54 -18.95
N TRP A 133 5.99 -23.17 -18.60
CA TRP A 133 7.01 -24.12 -18.16
C TRP A 133 6.60 -24.81 -16.85
N LEU A 134 6.09 -24.06 -15.84
CA LEU A 134 5.59 -24.62 -14.58
C LEU A 134 4.40 -25.55 -14.79
N LYS A 135 3.46 -25.21 -15.68
CA LYS A 135 2.34 -26.09 -16.06
C LYS A 135 2.82 -27.42 -16.64
N GLN A 136 3.92 -27.41 -17.41
CA GLN A 136 4.49 -28.60 -18.03
C GLN A 136 5.32 -29.45 -17.05
N LYS A 137 6.15 -28.82 -16.22
CA LYS A 137 7.15 -29.49 -15.37
C LYS A 137 6.71 -29.73 -13.94
N GLY A 138 5.69 -28.99 -13.47
CA GLY A 138 5.17 -29.06 -12.11
C GLY A 138 5.93 -28.19 -11.10
N LEU A 139 5.31 -28.00 -9.95
CA LEU A 139 5.84 -27.12 -8.88
C LEU A 139 7.18 -27.61 -8.32
N ALA A 140 7.36 -28.92 -8.17
CA ALA A 140 8.63 -29.48 -7.65
C ALA A 140 9.83 -29.11 -8.54
N ALA A 141 9.65 -29.13 -9.86
CA ALA A 141 10.69 -28.69 -10.79
C ALA A 141 10.91 -27.17 -10.72
N GLY A 142 9.84 -26.42 -10.50
CA GLY A 142 9.91 -24.97 -10.27
C GLY A 142 10.73 -24.62 -9.02
N HIS A 143 10.46 -25.28 -7.89
CA HIS A 143 11.20 -25.09 -6.65
C HIS A 143 12.67 -25.51 -6.78
N ALA A 144 12.95 -26.60 -7.46
CA ALA A 144 14.34 -27.05 -7.72
C ALA A 144 15.12 -26.01 -8.56
N GLU A 145 14.48 -25.41 -9.57
CA GLU A 145 15.11 -24.35 -10.36
C GLU A 145 15.27 -23.06 -9.57
N LEU A 146 14.28 -22.67 -8.74
CA LEU A 146 14.41 -21.54 -7.83
C LEU A 146 15.56 -21.75 -6.85
N THR A 147 15.69 -22.92 -6.26
CA THR A 147 16.80 -23.27 -5.35
C THR A 147 18.16 -23.15 -6.05
N ARG A 148 18.22 -23.47 -7.33
CA ARG A 148 19.46 -23.36 -8.11
C ARG A 148 19.85 -21.91 -8.40
N VAL A 149 18.88 -21.04 -8.70
CA VAL A 149 19.14 -19.64 -9.14
C VAL A 149 19.08 -18.64 -7.99
N ASP A 150 18.26 -18.89 -6.97
CA ASP A 150 18.10 -18.06 -5.78
C ASP A 150 17.77 -18.92 -4.54
N PRO A 151 18.78 -19.55 -3.94
CA PRO A 151 18.58 -20.43 -2.79
C PRO A 151 18.03 -19.68 -1.56
N VAL A 152 18.31 -18.38 -1.43
CA VAL A 152 17.81 -17.58 -0.30
C VAL A 152 16.31 -17.40 -0.36
N THR A 153 15.77 -17.14 -1.53
CA THR A 153 14.33 -17.00 -1.73
C THR A 153 13.64 -18.37 -1.61
N ALA A 154 14.22 -19.43 -2.16
CA ALA A 154 13.67 -20.79 -2.07
C ALA A 154 13.48 -21.28 -0.63
N LEU A 155 14.37 -20.91 0.31
CA LEU A 155 14.29 -21.26 1.73
C LEU A 155 13.21 -20.49 2.51
N ARG A 156 12.59 -19.44 1.93
CA ARG A 156 11.53 -18.64 2.59
C ARG A 156 10.13 -19.12 2.27
N GLU A 157 10.01 -20.07 1.37
CA GLU A 157 8.72 -20.61 0.89
C GLU A 157 8.34 -21.94 1.61
N ASP A 158 9.16 -22.42 2.58
CA ASP A 158 8.86 -23.49 3.49
C ASP A 158 8.27 -22.91 4.80
#